data_5398ac23517f832a1b1c919db3faff3e
#
_entry.id   5398ac23517f832a1b1c919db3faff3e
#
_cell.length_a   1.000
_cell.length_b   1.000
_cell.length_c   1.000
_cell.angle_alpha   90.00
_cell.angle_beta   90.00
_cell.angle_gamma   90.00
#
_symmetry.space_group_name_H-M   'P 1'
#
loop_
_entity.id
_entity.type
_entity.pdbx_description
1 polymer ?
#
loop_
_entity_poly.entity_id
_entity_poly.type
_entity_poly.pdbx_seq_one_letter_code
_entity_poly.pdbx_strand_id
1 'polypeptide(L)'
;MRRPHIRAHSGMLIPVLAGIMLGCHSTPPITEGYPHQRALQGKSKEQVLACAGTPLQEREDGAVTMLRYYKEAPLLEESMVSSKSSRPTVHHGCWATVVIQHQRVDQVQYRFVPSSVDASNDCEEIF
;
A
#
# COMPACT_ATOMS: atom_id res chain seq x y z
N MET A 1 63.24 41.49 -43.29
CA MET A 1 63.17 40.88 -41.96
C MET A 1 61.71 40.71 -41.59
N ARG A 2 61.19 39.51 -41.69
CA ARG A 2 59.79 39.21 -41.35
C ARG A 2 59.81 38.18 -40.21
N ARG A 3 59.22 38.55 -39.09
CA ARG A 3 59.08 37.64 -37.93
C ARG A 3 57.86 36.73 -38.11
N PRO A 4 57.92 35.43 -37.87
CA PRO A 4 56.78 34.56 -37.86
C PRO A 4 55.99 34.70 -36.54
N HIS A 5 54.70 34.89 -36.67
CA HIS A 5 53.77 34.85 -35.55
C HIS A 5 53.45 33.40 -35.19
N ILE A 6 53.87 32.99 -34.00
CA ILE A 6 53.51 31.73 -33.42
C ILE A 6 52.12 31.88 -32.80
N ARG A 7 51.11 31.23 -33.39
CA ARG A 7 49.78 31.09 -32.78
C ARG A 7 49.85 29.99 -31.73
N ALA A 8 49.70 30.38 -30.46
CA ALA A 8 49.47 29.47 -29.35
C ALA A 8 48.02 28.98 -29.45
N HIS A 9 47.81 27.70 -29.73
CA HIS A 9 46.54 27.04 -29.56
C HIS A 9 46.39 26.70 -28.07
N SER A 10 45.53 27.52 -27.41
CA SER A 10 45.10 27.27 -26.03
C SER A 10 44.12 26.10 -26.06
N GLY A 11 44.61 24.91 -25.77
CA GLY A 11 43.77 23.74 -25.60
C GLY A 11 42.93 23.87 -24.33
N MET A 12 41.67 24.08 -24.50
CA MET A 12 40.68 24.12 -23.43
C MET A 12 40.40 22.69 -22.96
N LEU A 13 41.08 22.26 -21.90
CA LEU A 13 40.79 21.02 -21.19
C LEU A 13 39.45 21.20 -20.46
N ILE A 14 38.43 20.54 -20.97
CA ILE A 14 37.12 20.42 -20.30
C ILE A 14 37.25 19.28 -19.27
N PRO A 15 37.17 19.54 -17.97
CA PRO A 15 37.09 18.47 -17.00
C PRO A 15 35.70 17.83 -17.10
N VAL A 16 35.65 16.57 -17.56
CA VAL A 16 34.47 15.71 -17.44
C VAL A 16 34.29 15.40 -15.96
N LEU A 17 33.41 16.15 -15.31
CA LEU A 17 32.91 15.79 -13.98
C LEU A 17 32.03 14.55 -14.15
N ALA A 18 32.63 13.38 -13.91
CA ALA A 18 31.87 12.16 -13.69
C ALA A 18 31.08 12.31 -12.40
N GLY A 19 29.81 12.75 -12.51
CA GLY A 19 28.87 12.76 -11.42
C GLY A 19 28.61 11.34 -10.96
N ILE A 20 29.24 10.94 -9.84
CA ILE A 20 28.89 9.72 -9.12
C ILE A 20 27.51 9.98 -8.54
N MET A 21 26.47 9.49 -9.22
CA MET A 21 25.13 9.36 -8.66
C MET A 21 25.22 8.32 -7.54
N LEU A 22 25.54 8.75 -6.33
CA LEU A 22 25.21 7.98 -5.14
C LEU A 22 23.69 7.94 -5.06
N GLY A 23 23.11 6.96 -5.75
CA GLY A 23 21.74 6.60 -5.54
C GLY A 23 21.62 6.15 -4.09
N CYS A 24 21.03 7.00 -3.27
CA CYS A 24 20.52 6.59 -1.97
C CYS A 24 19.46 5.53 -2.22
N HIS A 25 19.85 4.28 -2.26
CA HIS A 25 18.96 3.16 -2.07
C HIS A 25 18.56 3.21 -0.60
N SER A 26 17.65 4.10 -0.28
CA SER A 26 16.88 4.00 0.95
C SER A 26 16.07 2.73 0.80
N THR A 27 16.59 1.62 1.33
CA THR A 27 15.78 0.45 1.58
C THR A 27 14.63 0.97 2.45
N PRO A 28 13.38 0.95 1.98
CA PRO A 28 12.27 1.38 2.83
C PRO A 28 12.34 0.52 4.08
N PRO A 29 12.15 1.08 5.27
CA PRO A 29 12.07 0.30 6.48
C PRO A 29 11.04 -0.80 6.21
N ILE A 30 11.34 -2.03 6.64
CA ILE A 30 10.38 -3.14 6.60
C ILE A 30 9.26 -2.71 7.53
N THR A 31 8.29 -1.99 6.98
CA THR A 31 7.11 -1.56 7.72
C THR A 31 6.28 -2.81 7.87
N GLU A 32 6.14 -3.29 9.07
CA GLU A 32 5.21 -4.37 9.39
C GLU A 32 3.84 -3.99 8.81
N GLY A 33 3.27 -4.87 8.03
CA GLY A 33 1.98 -4.65 7.39
C GLY A 33 1.86 -5.39 6.05
N TYR A 34 0.64 -5.57 5.65
CA TYR A 34 0.31 -6.24 4.41
C TYR A 34 0.53 -5.34 3.18
N PRO A 35 0.76 -5.91 1.98
CA PRO A 35 1.06 -5.15 0.77
C PRO A 35 0.05 -4.04 0.46
N HIS A 36 -1.25 -4.32 0.47
CA HIS A 36 -2.28 -3.33 0.16
C HIS A 36 -2.43 -2.29 1.27
N GLN A 37 -2.30 -2.69 2.54
CA GLN A 37 -2.22 -1.74 3.65
C GLN A 37 -1.18 -0.65 3.41
N ARG A 38 0.02 -1.05 2.98
CA ARG A 38 1.12 -0.12 2.68
C ARG A 38 0.85 0.70 1.42
N ALA A 39 0.32 0.06 0.38
CA ALA A 39 0.05 0.71 -0.90
C ALA A 39 -1.02 1.81 -0.78
N LEU A 40 -1.93 1.69 0.17
CA LEU A 40 -3.00 2.67 0.40
C LEU A 40 -2.53 3.90 1.17
N GLN A 41 -1.46 3.83 1.94
CA GLN A 41 -0.97 4.98 2.70
C GLN A 41 -0.69 6.17 1.80
N GLY A 42 -1.15 7.34 2.20
CA GLY A 42 -1.01 8.59 1.45
C GLY A 42 -1.95 8.74 0.24
N LYS A 43 -2.75 7.72 -0.10
CA LYS A 43 -3.77 7.82 -1.15
C LYS A 43 -4.91 8.75 -0.74
N SER A 44 -5.59 9.34 -1.73
CA SER A 44 -6.80 10.13 -1.46
C SER A 44 -8.01 9.23 -1.24
N LYS A 45 -9.09 9.78 -0.68
CA LYS A 45 -10.38 9.07 -0.52
C LYS A 45 -10.87 8.50 -1.87
N GLU A 46 -10.80 9.30 -2.93
CA GLU A 46 -11.24 8.90 -4.28
C GLU A 46 -10.44 7.71 -4.81
N GLN A 47 -9.14 7.68 -4.52
CA GLN A 47 -8.28 6.55 -4.90
C GLN A 47 -8.64 5.28 -4.14
N VAL A 48 -8.97 5.39 -2.86
CA VAL A 48 -9.47 4.25 -2.07
C VAL A 48 -10.79 3.74 -2.63
N LEU A 49 -11.75 4.63 -2.89
CA LEU A 49 -13.05 4.27 -3.46
C LEU A 49 -12.93 3.64 -4.85
N ALA A 50 -11.95 4.07 -5.65
CA ALA A 50 -11.68 3.49 -6.97
C ALA A 50 -11.15 2.04 -6.88
N CYS A 51 -10.40 1.71 -5.82
CA CYS A 51 -9.87 0.36 -5.61
C CYS A 51 -10.90 -0.55 -4.92
N ALA A 52 -11.45 -0.11 -3.79
CA ALA A 52 -12.27 -0.93 -2.90
C ALA A 52 -13.78 -0.77 -3.12
N GLY A 53 -14.18 0.18 -3.93
CA GLY A 53 -15.60 0.51 -4.13
C GLY A 53 -16.22 1.23 -2.94
N THR A 54 -17.55 1.12 -2.83
CA THR A 54 -18.33 1.78 -1.77
C THR A 54 -18.10 1.07 -0.43
N PRO A 55 -17.71 1.80 0.63
CA PRO A 55 -17.57 1.21 1.96
C PRO A 55 -18.95 0.83 2.55
N LEU A 56 -18.95 -0.17 3.42
CA LEU A 56 -20.15 -0.53 4.17
C LEU A 56 -20.56 0.55 5.17
N GLN A 57 -19.59 1.24 5.71
CA GLN A 57 -19.80 2.35 6.64
C GLN A 57 -18.79 3.45 6.35
N GLU A 58 -19.29 4.67 6.32
CA GLU A 58 -18.47 5.87 6.30
C GLU A 58 -18.85 6.71 7.52
N ARG A 59 -17.86 7.17 8.25
CA ARG A 59 -18.02 8.04 9.41
C ARG A 59 -17.06 9.19 9.34
N GLU A 60 -17.57 10.37 9.55
CA GLU A 60 -16.77 11.59 9.69
C GLU A 60 -16.78 12.04 11.15
N ASP A 61 -15.62 12.33 11.69
CA ASP A 61 -15.43 12.85 13.03
C ASP A 61 -14.39 13.99 12.97
N GLY A 62 -14.88 15.20 12.87
CA GLY A 62 -14.07 16.40 12.66
C GLY A 62 -13.29 16.33 11.36
N ALA A 63 -11.96 16.32 11.45
CA ALA A 63 -11.06 16.26 10.29
C ALA A 63 -10.69 14.83 9.86
N VAL A 64 -11.28 13.82 10.51
CA VAL A 64 -11.01 12.40 10.28
C VAL A 64 -12.19 11.75 9.59
N THR A 65 -11.93 11.06 8.48
CA THR A 65 -12.90 10.21 7.81
C THR A 65 -12.50 8.75 7.97
N MET A 66 -13.43 7.91 8.38
CA MET A 66 -13.23 6.47 8.51
C MET A 66 -14.10 5.73 7.50
N LEU A 67 -13.48 4.94 6.65
CA LEU A 67 -14.15 4.04 5.71
C LEU A 67 -13.99 2.62 6.20
N ARG A 68 -15.11 1.88 6.32
CA ARG A 68 -15.09 0.49 6.80
C ARG A 68 -15.62 -0.44 5.72
N TYR A 69 -14.83 -1.44 5.45
CA TYR A 69 -15.12 -2.52 4.52
C TYR A 69 -15.16 -3.84 5.27
N TYR A 70 -15.94 -4.78 4.77
CA TYR A 70 -15.96 -6.14 5.26
C TYR A 70 -15.97 -7.12 4.09
N LYS A 71 -15.13 -8.13 4.19
CA LYS A 71 -15.15 -9.27 3.28
C LYS A 71 -15.27 -10.55 4.09
N GLU A 72 -16.26 -11.35 3.73
CA GLU A 72 -16.42 -12.69 4.26
C GLU A 72 -15.54 -13.64 3.46
N ALA A 73 -14.76 -14.47 4.15
CA ALA A 73 -14.00 -15.51 3.53
C ALA A 73 -14.96 -16.47 2.81
N PRO A 74 -14.63 -16.94 1.62
CA PRO A 74 -15.42 -17.95 0.97
C PRO A 74 -15.52 -19.15 1.91
N LEU A 75 -16.75 -19.57 2.20
CA LEU A 75 -16.97 -20.83 2.89
C LEU A 75 -16.28 -21.90 2.04
N LEU A 76 -15.20 -22.45 2.54
CA LEU A 76 -14.73 -23.72 2.02
C LEU A 76 -15.86 -24.70 2.30
N GLU A 77 -16.71 -24.92 1.32
CA GLU A 77 -17.52 -26.12 1.25
C GLU A 77 -16.52 -27.26 1.12
N GLU A 78 -15.91 -27.56 2.24
CA GLU A 78 -15.21 -28.79 2.39
C GLU A 78 -16.28 -29.87 2.20
N SER A 79 -16.25 -30.45 1.02
CA SER A 79 -17.04 -31.60 0.62
C SER A 79 -16.70 -32.79 1.50
N MET A 80 -16.91 -32.65 2.78
CA MET A 80 -16.95 -33.70 3.78
C MET A 80 -18.41 -34.10 3.99
N VAL A 81 -18.94 -34.73 2.94
CA VAL A 81 -20.05 -35.66 3.11
C VAL A 81 -19.56 -36.73 4.07
N SER A 82 -19.85 -36.59 5.32
CA SER A 82 -20.07 -37.65 6.29
C SER A 82 -19.81 -37.19 7.72
N SER A 83 -20.77 -36.58 8.33
CA SER A 83 -21.33 -37.03 9.60
C SER A 83 -22.33 -36.00 10.12
N LYS A 84 -23.41 -36.51 10.64
CA LYS A 84 -24.56 -35.83 11.24
C LYS A 84 -24.16 -35.05 12.50
N SER A 85 -23.33 -34.03 12.40
CA SER A 85 -23.15 -33.07 13.44
C SER A 85 -23.27 -31.69 12.83
N SER A 86 -24.42 -31.06 13.04
CA SER A 86 -24.68 -29.66 12.75
C SER A 86 -23.73 -28.81 13.61
N ARG A 87 -22.46 -28.73 13.22
CA ARG A 87 -21.56 -27.71 13.75
C ARG A 87 -21.99 -26.40 13.10
N PRO A 88 -22.23 -25.33 13.90
CA PRO A 88 -22.49 -24.02 13.30
C PRO A 88 -21.31 -23.66 12.42
N THR A 89 -21.59 -23.33 11.18
CA THR A 89 -20.60 -22.79 10.24
C THR A 89 -20.03 -21.53 10.86
N VAL A 90 -18.76 -21.55 11.24
CA VAL A 90 -18.11 -20.36 11.75
C VAL A 90 -17.80 -19.48 10.54
N HIS A 91 -18.51 -18.37 10.43
CA HIS A 91 -18.21 -17.38 9.40
C HIS A 91 -16.86 -16.71 9.74
N HIS A 92 -15.96 -16.76 8.80
CA HIS A 92 -14.67 -16.07 8.88
C HIS A 92 -14.73 -14.83 8.00
N GLY A 93 -14.04 -13.80 8.38
CA GLY A 93 -13.97 -12.61 7.56
C GLY A 93 -12.99 -11.58 8.08
N CYS A 94 -12.82 -10.53 7.31
CA CYS A 94 -11.98 -9.42 7.67
C CYS A 94 -12.69 -8.08 7.56
N TRP A 95 -12.56 -7.26 8.61
CA TRP A 95 -12.85 -5.85 8.57
C TRP A 95 -11.61 -5.06 8.23
N ALA A 96 -11.69 -4.24 7.19
CA ALA A 96 -10.67 -3.24 6.89
C ALA A 96 -11.22 -1.85 7.23
N THR A 97 -10.49 -1.11 8.03
CA THR A 97 -10.82 0.28 8.37
C THR A 97 -9.73 1.19 7.81
N VAL A 98 -10.11 2.08 6.91
CA VAL A 98 -9.23 3.10 6.35
C VAL A 98 -9.49 4.40 7.07
N VAL A 99 -8.46 4.95 7.70
CA VAL A 99 -8.50 6.23 8.41
C VAL A 99 -7.87 7.29 7.53
N ILE A 100 -8.63 8.32 7.20
CA ILE A 100 -8.22 9.43 6.34
C ILE A 100 -8.11 10.70 7.18
N GLN A 101 -6.95 11.31 7.17
CA GLN A 101 -6.68 12.60 7.78
C GLN A 101 -6.04 13.53 6.74
N HIS A 102 -6.37 14.81 6.80
CA HIS A 102 -5.83 15.80 5.84
C HIS A 102 -6.03 15.35 4.37
N GLN A 103 -7.19 14.74 4.08
CA GLN A 103 -7.57 14.22 2.75
C GLN A 103 -6.70 13.07 2.24
N ARG A 104 -5.89 12.45 3.09
CA ARG A 104 -5.04 11.31 2.73
C ARG A 104 -5.18 10.18 3.74
N VAL A 105 -4.99 8.97 3.25
CA VAL A 105 -4.95 7.78 4.11
C VAL A 105 -3.75 7.89 5.04
N ASP A 106 -4.05 7.95 6.33
CA ASP A 106 -3.08 7.96 7.41
C ASP A 106 -2.79 6.52 7.89
N GLN A 107 -3.84 5.72 8.03
CA GLN A 107 -3.73 4.36 8.54
C GLN A 107 -4.76 3.44 7.90
N VAL A 108 -4.37 2.17 7.72
CA VAL A 108 -5.27 1.07 7.38
C VAL A 108 -5.15 -0.01 8.46
N GLN A 109 -6.28 -0.40 9.03
CA GLN A 109 -6.34 -1.39 10.10
C GLN A 109 -7.15 -2.61 9.65
N TYR A 110 -6.61 -3.80 9.90
CA TYR A 110 -7.29 -5.07 9.68
C TYR A 110 -7.75 -5.68 11.00
N ARG A 111 -8.96 -6.20 11.02
CA ARG A 111 -9.51 -6.93 12.16
C ARG A 111 -10.18 -8.21 11.70
N PHE A 112 -9.60 -9.33 12.06
CA PHE A 112 -10.11 -10.66 11.71
C PHE A 112 -11.29 -11.05 12.57
N VAL A 113 -12.21 -11.80 12.00
CA VAL A 113 -13.39 -12.32 12.69
C VAL A 113 -13.54 -13.81 12.37
N PRO A 114 -13.46 -14.69 13.36
CA PRO A 114 -13.00 -14.43 14.73
C PRO A 114 -11.50 -14.04 14.77
N SER A 115 -11.08 -13.34 15.80
CA SER A 115 -9.69 -12.84 15.93
C SER A 115 -8.62 -13.94 16.02
N SER A 116 -9.04 -15.18 16.26
CA SER A 116 -8.16 -16.36 16.30
C SER A 116 -7.81 -16.93 14.92
N VAL A 117 -8.42 -16.42 13.86
CA VAL A 117 -8.22 -16.87 12.50
C VAL A 117 -7.51 -15.77 11.71
N ASP A 118 -6.46 -16.13 10.98
CA ASP A 118 -5.82 -15.21 10.07
C ASP A 118 -6.65 -15.10 8.78
N ALA A 119 -7.33 -13.98 8.61
CA ALA A 119 -8.11 -13.62 7.43
C ALA A 119 -7.46 -12.45 6.66
N SER A 120 -6.14 -12.35 6.71
CA SER A 120 -5.39 -11.26 6.07
C SER A 120 -5.58 -11.25 4.56
N ASN A 121 -5.64 -12.42 3.92
CA ASN A 121 -5.88 -12.52 2.49
C ASN A 121 -7.24 -11.93 2.12
N ASP A 122 -8.28 -12.16 2.92
CA ASP A 122 -9.61 -11.59 2.67
C ASP A 122 -9.60 -10.06 2.79
N CYS A 123 -8.81 -9.52 3.70
CA CYS A 123 -8.61 -8.07 3.79
C CYS A 123 -7.84 -7.52 2.58
N GLU A 124 -6.79 -8.21 2.15
CA GLU A 124 -6.01 -7.80 0.97
C GLU A 124 -6.84 -7.84 -0.32
N GLU A 125 -7.82 -8.72 -0.42
CA GLU A 125 -8.72 -8.80 -1.57
C GLU A 125 -9.81 -7.70 -1.60
N ILE A 126 -9.93 -6.86 -0.57
CA ILE A 126 -10.82 -5.70 -0.58
C ILE A 126 -10.28 -4.62 -1.52
N PHE A 127 -8.97 -4.52 -1.62
CA PHE A 127 -8.24 -3.48 -2.33
C PHE A 127 -7.47 -4.04 -3.52
#